data_f6bd6f500fbab5e47f90995e408fc3fb
#
_entry.id   f6bd6f500fbab5e47f90995e408fc3fb
#
_cell.length_a   1.000
_cell.length_b   1.000
_cell.length_c   1.000
_cell.angle_alpha   90.00
_cell.angle_beta   90.00
_cell.angle_gamma   90.00
#
_symmetry.space_group_name_H-M   'P 1'
#
loop_
_entity.id
_entity.type
_entity.pdbx_description
1 polymer ?
#
loop_
_entity_poly.entity_id
_entity_poly.type
_entity_poly.pdbx_seq_one_letter_code
_entity_poly.pdbx_strand_id
1 'polypeptide(L)'
;MIRLNHVSKIYGDGSKKAVDDLSWDIEDGKITGFIGPNGAGKTTTLKMITGILAPSEGTIEINGKDIQKDPLEAKRQFGFVPDDPDAFLRVRGIEYLNFMADIYGVGTEERQRFIEETAKRFEMEENLSSRIMSYSHGMRQKIMVMGALIHKPPVWILDEPLTGLDPRSAHELKQMMREHADAGNAVLFSTHVLEVAEKLCDRIAIIHHGRQVYLGTLE
;
A
#
# COMPACT_ATOMS: atom_id res chain seq x y z
N MET A 1 -8.10 0.30 10.64
CA MET A 1 -6.98 0.59 11.58
C MET A 1 -5.94 -0.52 11.51
N ILE A 2 -4.64 -0.17 11.47
CA ILE A 2 -3.52 -1.14 11.60
C ILE A 2 -2.88 -0.91 12.96
N ARG A 3 -2.54 -1.98 13.67
CA ARG A 3 -1.84 -1.92 14.95
C ARG A 3 -0.56 -2.75 14.91
N LEU A 4 0.57 -2.11 15.18
CA LEU A 4 1.85 -2.76 15.41
C LEU A 4 2.15 -2.76 16.90
N ASN A 5 2.56 -3.90 17.44
CA ASN A 5 2.84 -4.05 18.84
C ASN A 5 4.20 -4.74 19.03
N HIS A 6 5.22 -3.96 19.40
CA HIS A 6 6.59 -4.39 19.62
C HIS A 6 7.19 -5.21 18.47
N VAL A 7 6.99 -4.72 17.24
CA VAL A 7 7.36 -5.43 16.01
C VAL A 7 8.84 -5.26 15.71
N SER A 8 9.55 -6.38 15.56
CA SER A 8 10.94 -6.41 15.14
C SER A 8 11.17 -7.40 14.00
N LYS A 9 12.15 -7.10 13.15
CA LYS A 9 12.66 -8.02 12.13
C LYS A 9 14.17 -8.14 12.21
N ILE A 10 14.60 -9.36 12.43
CA ILE A 10 16.01 -9.75 12.61
C ILE A 10 16.40 -10.67 11.48
N TYR A 11 17.51 -10.40 10.82
CA TYR A 11 18.07 -11.22 9.75
C TYR A 11 19.39 -11.87 10.16
N GLY A 12 19.67 -13.05 9.59
CA GLY A 12 20.92 -13.78 9.78
C GLY A 12 21.12 -14.29 11.19
N ASP A 13 22.30 -14.11 11.73
CA ASP A 13 22.74 -14.58 13.06
C ASP A 13 22.24 -13.72 14.24
N GLY A 14 21.31 -12.82 14.01
CA GLY A 14 20.78 -11.92 15.04
C GLY A 14 21.55 -10.59 15.17
N SER A 15 22.61 -10.40 14.40
CA SER A 15 23.46 -9.19 14.50
C SER A 15 22.82 -7.94 13.86
N LYS A 16 21.87 -8.13 12.94
CA LYS A 16 21.24 -7.03 12.20
C LYS A 16 19.73 -7.02 12.38
N LYS A 17 19.25 -6.02 13.11
CA LYS A 17 17.84 -5.67 13.17
C LYS A 17 17.50 -4.72 12.03
N ALA A 18 16.71 -5.19 11.07
CA ALA A 18 16.20 -4.34 10.00
C ALA A 18 15.05 -3.43 10.47
N VAL A 19 14.31 -3.93 11.46
CA VAL A 19 13.25 -3.21 12.18
C VAL A 19 13.38 -3.58 13.65
N ASP A 20 13.34 -2.58 14.54
CA ASP A 20 13.58 -2.75 15.96
C ASP A 20 12.52 -2.03 16.79
N ASP A 21 11.63 -2.83 17.39
CA ASP A 21 10.62 -2.44 18.37
C ASP A 21 9.65 -1.35 17.91
N LEU A 22 8.99 -1.54 16.76
CA LEU A 22 7.95 -0.64 16.29
C LEU A 22 6.62 -0.90 17.00
N SER A 23 6.06 0.16 17.61
CA SER A 23 4.73 0.14 18.21
C SER A 23 3.97 1.40 17.82
N TRP A 24 2.96 1.28 16.95
CA TRP A 24 2.11 2.38 16.50
C TRP A 24 0.78 1.88 15.95
N ASP A 25 -0.22 2.77 16.03
CA ASP A 25 -1.52 2.58 15.43
C ASP A 25 -1.66 3.49 14.21
N ILE A 26 -2.12 2.93 13.09
CA ILE A 26 -2.49 3.68 11.89
C ILE A 26 -4.00 3.79 11.88
N GLU A 27 -4.47 5.01 12.01
CA GLU A 27 -5.86 5.35 12.26
C GLU A 27 -6.71 5.32 10.98
N ASP A 28 -7.97 4.94 11.13
CA ASP A 28 -8.98 5.09 10.07
C ASP A 28 -9.29 6.57 9.83
N GLY A 29 -9.73 6.90 8.62
CA GLY A 29 -10.05 8.26 8.21
C GLY A 29 -8.85 9.19 8.05
N LYS A 30 -7.63 8.64 8.02
CA LYS A 30 -6.40 9.42 7.93
C LYS A 30 -5.43 8.85 6.90
N ILE A 31 -4.62 9.75 6.34
CA ILE A 31 -3.44 9.41 5.56
C ILE A 31 -2.23 9.46 6.48
N THR A 32 -1.57 8.33 6.67
CA THR A 32 -0.33 8.23 7.44
C THR A 32 0.86 8.03 6.50
N GLY A 33 1.82 8.95 6.55
CA GLY A 33 3.08 8.85 5.82
C GLY A 33 4.13 8.09 6.65
N PHE A 34 4.75 7.09 6.05
CA PHE A 34 5.87 6.36 6.63
C PHE A 34 7.17 6.82 5.98
N ILE A 35 7.94 7.62 6.69
CA ILE A 35 9.05 8.40 6.13
C ILE A 35 10.38 7.88 6.64
N GLY A 36 11.34 7.82 5.76
CA GLY A 36 12.72 7.47 6.10
C GLY A 36 13.58 7.34 4.85
N PRO A 37 14.91 7.40 5.02
CA PRO A 37 15.83 7.18 3.90
C PRO A 37 15.73 5.74 3.37
N ASN A 38 16.30 5.51 2.19
CA ASN A 38 16.41 4.17 1.64
C ASN A 38 17.22 3.28 2.61
N GLY A 39 16.73 2.07 2.84
CA GLY A 39 17.33 1.14 3.80
C GLY A 39 16.98 1.38 5.27
N ALA A 40 16.08 2.32 5.58
CA ALA A 40 15.65 2.59 6.95
C ALA A 40 14.75 1.50 7.57
N GLY A 41 14.19 0.60 6.74
CA GLY A 41 13.28 -0.47 7.18
C GLY A 41 11.82 -0.28 6.73
N LYS A 42 11.52 0.70 5.88
CA LYS A 42 10.15 0.98 5.40
C LYS A 42 9.53 -0.22 4.65
N THR A 43 10.16 -0.67 3.59
CA THR A 43 9.68 -1.81 2.79
C THR A 43 9.60 -3.09 3.61
N THR A 44 10.58 -3.35 4.50
CA THR A 44 10.54 -4.48 5.43
C THR A 44 9.31 -4.41 6.35
N THR A 45 9.01 -3.24 6.89
CA THR A 45 7.84 -3.01 7.74
C THR A 45 6.55 -3.24 6.97
N LEU A 46 6.42 -2.69 5.75
CA LEU A 46 5.22 -2.90 4.93
C LEU A 46 5.05 -4.37 4.53
N LYS A 47 6.12 -5.09 4.23
CA LYS A 47 6.07 -6.54 3.96
C LYS A 47 5.63 -7.35 5.19
N MET A 48 5.97 -6.91 6.40
CA MET A 48 5.45 -7.55 7.63
C MET A 48 3.97 -7.24 7.83
N ILE A 49 3.54 -6.00 7.66
CA ILE A 49 2.13 -5.59 7.77
C ILE A 49 1.25 -6.37 6.79
N THR A 50 1.73 -6.58 5.57
CA THR A 50 0.99 -7.29 4.51
C THR A 50 1.11 -8.82 4.56
N GLY A 51 1.88 -9.34 5.52
CA GLY A 51 2.06 -10.80 5.70
C GLY A 51 2.91 -11.46 4.61
N ILE A 52 3.66 -10.68 3.83
CA ILE A 52 4.68 -11.21 2.89
C ILE A 52 5.88 -11.71 3.67
N LEU A 53 6.18 -11.07 4.79
CA LEU A 53 7.29 -11.39 5.67
C LEU A 53 6.77 -11.53 7.11
N ALA A 54 7.11 -12.63 7.79
CA ALA A 54 6.79 -12.79 9.19
C ALA A 54 7.68 -11.90 10.06
N PRO A 55 7.12 -11.18 11.06
CA PRO A 55 7.93 -10.53 12.08
C PRO A 55 8.73 -11.55 12.89
N SER A 56 9.90 -11.16 13.38
CA SER A 56 10.70 -11.97 14.29
C SER A 56 10.17 -11.88 15.73
N GLU A 57 9.62 -10.73 16.09
CA GLU A 57 9.03 -10.42 17.38
C GLU A 57 7.82 -9.51 17.20
N GLY A 58 6.91 -9.54 18.17
CA GLY A 58 5.72 -8.69 18.18
C GLY A 58 4.55 -9.22 17.36
N THR A 59 3.49 -8.43 17.28
CA THR A 59 2.25 -8.75 16.58
C THR A 59 1.77 -7.62 15.71
N ILE A 60 1.07 -7.95 14.63
CA ILE A 60 0.46 -7.00 13.71
C ILE A 60 -1.00 -7.39 13.50
N GLU A 61 -1.89 -6.44 13.72
CA GLU A 61 -3.32 -6.61 13.49
C GLU A 61 -3.83 -5.60 12.45
N ILE A 62 -4.72 -6.06 11.58
CA ILE A 62 -5.42 -5.24 10.62
C ILE A 62 -6.91 -5.41 10.87
N ASN A 63 -7.59 -4.33 11.30
CA ASN A 63 -8.98 -4.35 11.75
C ASN A 63 -9.26 -5.47 12.76
N GLY A 64 -8.37 -5.65 13.74
CA GLY A 64 -8.48 -6.68 14.78
C GLY A 64 -8.15 -8.09 14.32
N LYS A 65 -7.66 -8.28 13.09
CA LYS A 65 -7.22 -9.58 12.56
C LYS A 65 -5.70 -9.68 12.60
N ASP A 66 -5.18 -10.63 13.33
CA ASP A 66 -3.73 -10.89 13.42
C ASP A 66 -3.22 -11.46 12.09
N ILE A 67 -2.22 -10.80 11.50
CA ILE A 67 -1.69 -11.18 10.17
C ILE A 67 -1.05 -12.58 10.14
N GLN A 68 -0.64 -13.11 11.28
CA GLN A 68 -0.03 -14.43 11.37
C GLN A 68 -1.04 -15.52 11.78
N LYS A 69 -2.01 -15.20 12.66
CA LYS A 69 -3.00 -16.16 13.15
C LYS A 69 -4.18 -16.31 12.22
N ASP A 70 -4.65 -15.18 11.66
CA ASP A 70 -5.79 -15.10 10.77
C ASP A 70 -5.41 -14.48 9.40
N PRO A 71 -4.41 -15.01 8.67
CA PRO A 71 -3.82 -14.34 7.51
C PRO A 71 -4.81 -14.06 6.38
N LEU A 72 -5.76 -14.94 6.14
CA LEU A 72 -6.75 -14.75 5.07
C LEU A 72 -7.70 -13.60 5.41
N GLU A 73 -8.22 -13.58 6.62
CA GLU A 73 -9.13 -12.52 7.06
C GLU A 73 -8.42 -11.17 7.17
N ALA A 74 -7.17 -11.15 7.64
CA ALA A 74 -6.35 -9.95 7.67
C ALA A 74 -6.08 -9.42 6.26
N LYS A 75 -5.73 -10.28 5.31
CA LYS A 75 -5.45 -9.90 3.91
C LYS A 75 -6.68 -9.39 3.15
N ARG A 76 -7.87 -9.77 3.56
CA ARG A 76 -9.13 -9.21 3.01
C ARG A 76 -9.36 -7.76 3.42
N GLN A 77 -8.70 -7.31 4.50
CA GLN A 77 -8.88 -5.96 5.05
C GLN A 77 -8.07 -4.89 4.35
N PHE A 78 -7.15 -5.23 3.46
CA PHE A 78 -6.29 -4.24 2.81
C PHE A 78 -6.10 -4.50 1.31
N GLY A 79 -5.76 -3.43 0.60
CA GLY A 79 -5.13 -3.46 -0.71
C GLY A 79 -3.68 -3.01 -0.60
N PHE A 80 -2.77 -3.68 -1.29
CA PHE A 80 -1.34 -3.37 -1.27
C PHE A 80 -0.80 -3.05 -2.65
N VAL A 81 -0.09 -1.93 -2.75
CA VAL A 81 0.66 -1.51 -3.94
C VAL A 81 2.15 -1.57 -3.60
N PRO A 82 2.92 -2.53 -4.14
CA PRO A 82 4.35 -2.63 -3.90
C PRO A 82 5.13 -1.54 -4.65
N ASP A 83 6.37 -1.32 -4.24
CA ASP A 83 7.32 -0.42 -4.90
C ASP A 83 7.76 -0.91 -6.28
N ASP A 84 7.76 -2.23 -6.48
CA ASP A 84 8.06 -2.88 -7.77
C ASP A 84 6.74 -3.32 -8.43
N PRO A 85 6.30 -2.61 -9.51
CA PRO A 85 5.07 -2.94 -10.20
C PRO A 85 5.22 -4.07 -11.24
N ASP A 86 6.36 -4.74 -11.30
CA ASP A 86 6.68 -5.76 -12.31
C ASP A 86 6.06 -7.13 -12.00
N ALA A 87 4.82 -7.13 -11.53
CA ALA A 87 4.02 -8.31 -11.34
C ALA A 87 3.10 -8.58 -12.54
N PHE A 88 2.77 -9.85 -12.77
CA PHE A 88 1.79 -10.28 -13.79
C PHE A 88 2.07 -9.79 -15.21
N LEU A 89 3.33 -9.64 -15.61
CA LEU A 89 3.75 -9.05 -16.89
C LEU A 89 3.15 -9.75 -18.12
N ARG A 90 2.85 -11.05 -18.05
CA ARG A 90 2.39 -11.85 -19.19
C ARG A 90 0.89 -11.79 -19.44
N VAL A 91 0.10 -11.31 -18.47
CA VAL A 91 -1.35 -11.16 -18.61
C VAL A 91 -1.72 -9.77 -19.10
N ARG A 92 -2.95 -9.63 -19.60
CA ARG A 92 -3.50 -8.33 -19.99
C ARG A 92 -3.96 -7.57 -18.73
N GLY A 93 -3.97 -6.22 -18.81
CA GLY A 93 -4.43 -5.41 -17.69
C GLY A 93 -5.83 -5.79 -17.22
N ILE A 94 -6.76 -5.99 -18.15
CA ILE A 94 -8.14 -6.41 -17.82
C ILE A 94 -8.20 -7.81 -17.18
N GLU A 95 -7.35 -8.75 -17.61
CA GLU A 95 -7.28 -10.09 -17.03
C GLU A 95 -6.77 -10.03 -15.58
N TYR A 96 -5.75 -9.20 -15.32
CA TYR A 96 -5.24 -8.97 -13.97
C TYR A 96 -6.32 -8.38 -13.04
N LEU A 97 -7.06 -7.35 -13.50
CA LEU A 97 -8.11 -6.73 -12.70
C LEU A 97 -9.25 -7.71 -12.39
N ASN A 98 -9.67 -8.49 -13.37
CA ASN A 98 -10.67 -9.53 -13.16
C ASN A 98 -10.18 -10.62 -12.19
N PHE A 99 -8.92 -11.03 -12.30
CA PHE A 99 -8.30 -11.98 -11.37
C PHE A 99 -8.32 -11.46 -9.94
N MET A 100 -7.93 -10.19 -9.73
CA MET A 100 -7.99 -9.58 -8.41
C MET A 100 -9.43 -9.51 -7.87
N ALA A 101 -10.38 -9.15 -8.73
CA ALA A 101 -11.80 -9.14 -8.37
C ALA A 101 -12.32 -10.55 -7.97
N ASP A 102 -11.90 -11.58 -8.68
CA ASP A 102 -12.26 -12.97 -8.36
C ASP A 102 -11.70 -13.43 -7.01
N ILE A 103 -10.46 -13.10 -6.70
CA ILE A 103 -9.84 -13.41 -5.39
C ILE A 103 -10.68 -12.85 -4.24
N TYR A 104 -11.20 -11.65 -4.38
CA TYR A 104 -11.96 -10.96 -3.34
C TYR A 104 -13.47 -11.12 -3.47
N GLY A 105 -13.95 -11.90 -4.44
CA GLY A 105 -15.38 -12.17 -4.64
C GLY A 105 -16.18 -10.95 -5.08
N VAL A 106 -15.58 -10.00 -5.82
CA VAL A 106 -16.27 -8.81 -6.34
C VAL A 106 -17.18 -9.19 -7.50
N GLY A 107 -18.46 -8.83 -7.41
CA GLY A 107 -19.46 -9.14 -8.42
C GLY A 107 -19.18 -8.49 -9.79
N THR A 108 -19.73 -9.07 -10.85
CA THR A 108 -19.44 -8.65 -12.24
C THR A 108 -19.80 -7.18 -12.50
N GLU A 109 -20.98 -6.75 -12.10
CA GLU A 109 -21.44 -5.37 -12.31
C GLU A 109 -20.60 -4.36 -11.51
N GLU A 110 -20.26 -4.71 -10.27
CA GLU A 110 -19.46 -3.86 -9.41
C GLU A 110 -18.03 -3.69 -9.94
N ARG A 111 -17.39 -4.81 -10.33
CA ARG A 111 -16.03 -4.77 -10.91
C ARG A 111 -15.98 -3.98 -12.21
N GLN A 112 -16.98 -4.18 -13.09
CA GLN A 112 -17.02 -3.47 -14.36
C GLN A 112 -17.12 -1.96 -14.15
N ARG A 113 -18.02 -1.51 -13.29
CA ARG A 113 -18.17 -0.09 -12.94
C ARG A 113 -16.86 0.48 -12.37
N PHE A 114 -16.26 -0.23 -11.43
CA PHE A 114 -14.98 0.21 -10.83
C PHE A 114 -13.86 0.31 -11.87
N ILE A 115 -13.72 -0.69 -12.75
CA ILE A 115 -12.70 -0.70 -13.80
C ILE A 115 -12.90 0.46 -14.77
N GLU A 116 -14.13 0.70 -15.23
CA GLU A 116 -14.44 1.80 -16.14
C GLU A 116 -14.12 3.17 -15.51
N GLU A 117 -14.55 3.39 -14.28
CA GLU A 117 -14.31 4.65 -13.56
C GLU A 117 -12.82 4.89 -13.32
N THR A 118 -12.08 3.90 -12.84
CA THR A 118 -10.66 4.05 -12.51
C THR A 118 -9.77 4.08 -13.74
N ALA A 119 -10.10 3.31 -14.78
CA ALA A 119 -9.38 3.36 -16.05
C ALA A 119 -9.48 4.76 -16.68
N LYS A 120 -10.64 5.38 -16.64
CA LYS A 120 -10.85 6.75 -17.11
C LYS A 120 -10.04 7.76 -16.30
N ARG A 121 -10.00 7.64 -14.97
CA ARG A 121 -9.20 8.52 -14.10
C ARG A 121 -7.71 8.46 -14.43
N PHE A 122 -7.20 7.27 -14.73
CA PHE A 122 -5.79 7.03 -15.05
C PHE A 122 -5.46 7.07 -16.55
N GLU A 123 -6.45 7.32 -17.42
CA GLU A 123 -6.28 7.28 -18.87
C GLU A 123 -5.73 5.93 -19.38
N MET A 124 -6.27 4.85 -18.83
CA MET A 124 -5.85 3.47 -19.12
C MET A 124 -6.85 2.68 -19.98
N GLU A 125 -7.97 3.30 -20.39
CA GLU A 125 -9.09 2.63 -21.07
C GLU A 125 -8.62 1.86 -22.32
N GLU A 126 -7.82 2.47 -23.18
CA GLU A 126 -7.31 1.86 -24.39
C GLU A 126 -6.22 0.80 -24.16
N ASN A 127 -5.60 0.82 -22.97
CA ASN A 127 -4.47 -0.04 -22.65
C ASN A 127 -4.86 -1.33 -21.92
N LEU A 128 -6.08 -1.43 -21.39
CA LEU A 128 -6.52 -2.59 -20.60
C LEU A 128 -6.47 -3.91 -21.38
N SER A 129 -6.67 -3.87 -22.71
CA SER A 129 -6.57 -5.05 -23.57
C SER A 129 -5.14 -5.49 -23.89
N SER A 130 -4.15 -4.65 -23.59
CA SER A 130 -2.74 -4.92 -23.84
C SER A 130 -2.10 -5.67 -22.67
N ARG A 131 -1.02 -6.42 -22.93
CA ARG A 131 -0.26 -7.11 -21.88
C ARG A 131 0.49 -6.10 -21.01
N ILE A 132 0.55 -6.38 -19.71
CA ILE A 132 1.24 -5.52 -18.73
C ILE A 132 2.73 -5.36 -19.07
N MET A 133 3.36 -6.35 -19.68
CA MET A 133 4.74 -6.24 -20.14
C MET A 133 4.98 -5.12 -21.15
N SER A 134 3.95 -4.69 -21.89
CA SER A 134 4.05 -3.57 -22.84
C SER A 134 3.83 -2.21 -22.21
N TYR A 135 3.45 -2.17 -20.92
CA TYR A 135 3.19 -0.93 -20.21
C TYR A 135 4.50 -0.22 -19.82
N SER A 136 4.46 1.11 -19.80
CA SER A 136 5.49 1.89 -19.12
C SER A 136 5.49 1.61 -17.61
N HIS A 137 6.54 2.00 -16.91
CA HIS A 137 6.60 1.87 -15.45
C HIS A 137 5.38 2.54 -14.77
N GLY A 138 5.05 3.77 -15.17
CA GLY A 138 3.88 4.48 -14.63
C GLY A 138 2.55 3.78 -14.91
N MET A 139 2.38 3.18 -16.10
CA MET A 139 1.19 2.40 -16.42
C MET A 139 1.09 1.12 -15.58
N ARG A 140 2.23 0.44 -15.33
CA ARG A 140 2.27 -0.72 -14.42
C ARG A 140 1.88 -0.31 -13.00
N GLN A 141 2.36 0.83 -12.53
CA GLN A 141 1.97 1.38 -11.23
C GLN A 141 0.46 1.63 -11.16
N LYS A 142 -0.13 2.25 -12.19
CA LYS A 142 -1.57 2.51 -12.27
C LYS A 142 -2.40 1.22 -12.20
N ILE A 143 -2.03 0.19 -12.94
CA ILE A 143 -2.78 -1.07 -12.93
C ILE A 143 -2.67 -1.79 -11.56
N MET A 144 -1.53 -1.69 -10.87
CA MET A 144 -1.39 -2.21 -9.50
C MET A 144 -2.28 -1.46 -8.51
N VAL A 145 -2.36 -0.13 -8.63
CA VAL A 145 -3.29 0.68 -7.82
C VAL A 145 -4.74 0.25 -8.05
N MET A 146 -5.16 0.10 -9.30
CA MET A 146 -6.52 -0.35 -9.62
C MET A 146 -6.82 -1.73 -9.03
N GLY A 147 -5.90 -2.67 -9.17
CA GLY A 147 -6.06 -4.02 -8.61
C GLY A 147 -6.13 -4.05 -7.09
N ALA A 148 -5.37 -3.19 -6.42
CA ALA A 148 -5.38 -3.08 -4.96
C ALA A 148 -6.71 -2.52 -4.41
N LEU A 149 -7.41 -1.68 -5.17
CA LEU A 149 -8.64 -1.00 -4.75
C LEU A 149 -9.93 -1.68 -5.22
N ILE A 150 -9.88 -2.68 -6.10
CA ILE A 150 -11.06 -3.25 -6.75
C ILE A 150 -12.07 -3.85 -5.76
N HIS A 151 -11.61 -4.32 -4.62
CA HIS A 151 -12.44 -4.86 -3.54
C HIS A 151 -12.81 -3.83 -2.46
N LYS A 152 -12.53 -2.55 -2.70
CA LYS A 152 -12.81 -1.43 -1.78
C LYS A 152 -12.31 -1.69 -0.35
N PRO A 153 -11.02 -1.98 -0.17
CA PRO A 153 -10.48 -2.35 1.13
C PRO A 153 -10.59 -1.20 2.14
N PRO A 154 -10.88 -1.47 3.42
CA PRO A 154 -10.87 -0.43 4.46
C PRO A 154 -9.48 0.08 4.82
N VAL A 155 -8.43 -0.58 4.35
CA VAL A 155 -7.04 -0.17 4.53
C VAL A 155 -6.32 -0.20 3.19
N TRP A 156 -5.64 0.88 2.84
CA TRP A 156 -4.86 0.96 1.61
C TRP A 156 -3.40 1.24 1.92
N ILE A 157 -2.53 0.32 1.52
CA ILE A 157 -1.08 0.34 1.81
C ILE A 157 -0.33 0.49 0.50
N LEU A 158 0.59 1.48 0.44
CA LEU A 158 1.36 1.78 -0.76
C LEU A 158 2.85 1.97 -0.42
N ASP A 159 3.72 1.29 -1.15
CA ASP A 159 5.16 1.44 -1.01
C ASP A 159 5.71 2.32 -2.13
N GLU A 160 6.26 3.50 -1.78
CA GLU A 160 6.82 4.51 -2.72
C GLU A 160 5.92 4.80 -3.94
N PRO A 161 4.61 5.05 -3.78
CA PRO A 161 3.63 4.97 -4.86
C PRO A 161 3.75 6.05 -5.93
N LEU A 162 4.42 7.16 -5.64
CA LEU A 162 4.53 8.30 -6.54
C LEU A 162 5.76 8.22 -7.44
N THR A 163 6.66 7.28 -7.19
CA THR A 163 7.89 7.10 -7.98
C THR A 163 7.55 6.66 -9.40
N GLY A 164 8.08 7.39 -10.39
CA GLY A 164 7.89 7.05 -11.81
C GLY A 164 6.55 7.44 -12.41
N LEU A 165 5.66 8.10 -11.65
CA LEU A 165 4.44 8.67 -12.18
C LEU A 165 4.70 10.06 -12.80
N ASP A 166 3.99 10.33 -13.90
CA ASP A 166 3.89 11.69 -14.42
C ASP A 166 3.10 12.59 -13.44
N PRO A 167 3.24 13.94 -13.55
CA PRO A 167 2.62 14.86 -12.60
C PRO A 167 1.10 14.74 -12.48
N ARG A 168 0.41 14.44 -13.59
CA ARG A 168 -1.05 14.29 -13.62
C ARG A 168 -1.47 13.03 -12.88
N SER A 169 -0.83 11.90 -13.19
CA SER A 169 -1.09 10.62 -12.52
C SER A 169 -0.75 10.67 -11.03
N ALA A 170 0.33 11.37 -10.66
CA ALA A 170 0.68 11.58 -9.25
C ALA A 170 -0.36 12.43 -8.52
N HIS A 171 -0.90 13.46 -9.18
CA HIS A 171 -1.99 14.27 -8.62
C HIS A 171 -3.24 13.43 -8.40
N GLU A 172 -3.64 12.66 -9.42
CA GLU A 172 -4.82 11.78 -9.35
C GLU A 172 -4.70 10.75 -8.23
N LEU A 173 -3.54 10.11 -8.09
CA LEU A 173 -3.30 9.15 -7.01
C LEU A 173 -3.42 9.80 -5.63
N LYS A 174 -2.86 10.99 -5.43
CA LYS A 174 -2.99 11.75 -4.17
C LYS A 174 -4.46 12.08 -3.86
N GLN A 175 -5.22 12.46 -4.87
CA GLN A 175 -6.65 12.73 -4.73
C GLN A 175 -7.40 11.46 -4.33
N MET A 176 -7.14 10.32 -4.95
CA MET A 176 -7.73 9.03 -4.59
C MET A 176 -7.38 8.64 -3.15
N MET A 177 -6.15 8.86 -2.70
CA MET A 177 -5.75 8.62 -1.31
C MET A 177 -6.55 9.49 -0.34
N ARG A 178 -6.76 10.76 -0.66
CA ARG A 178 -7.57 11.67 0.17
C ARG A 178 -9.03 11.23 0.21
N GLU A 179 -9.62 10.94 -0.94
CA GLU A 179 -11.00 10.44 -1.03
C GLU A 179 -11.19 9.15 -0.21
N HIS A 180 -10.22 8.25 -0.27
CA HIS A 180 -10.24 7.00 0.51
C HIS A 180 -10.23 7.24 2.02
N ALA A 181 -9.39 8.15 2.49
CA ALA A 181 -9.34 8.55 3.89
C ALA A 181 -10.60 9.29 4.33
N ASP A 182 -11.09 10.24 3.52
CA ASP A 182 -12.31 11.01 3.82
C ASP A 182 -13.58 10.14 3.89
N ALA A 183 -13.56 8.99 3.20
CA ALA A 183 -14.59 7.96 3.32
C ALA A 183 -14.50 7.13 4.61
N GLY A 184 -13.58 7.45 5.52
CA GLY A 184 -13.41 6.79 6.81
C GLY A 184 -12.44 5.60 6.80
N ASN A 185 -11.68 5.41 5.70
CA ASN A 185 -10.72 4.33 5.55
C ASN A 185 -9.30 4.75 5.92
N ALA A 186 -8.42 3.81 6.22
CA ALA A 186 -7.01 4.10 6.50
C ALA A 186 -6.15 4.07 5.23
N VAL A 187 -5.24 5.02 5.11
CA VAL A 187 -4.20 5.04 4.08
C VAL A 187 -2.83 5.07 4.74
N LEU A 188 -1.97 4.14 4.39
CA LEU A 188 -0.57 4.10 4.78
C LEU A 188 0.30 4.10 3.54
N PHE A 189 1.18 5.07 3.38
CA PHE A 189 2.15 5.03 2.29
C PHE A 189 3.56 5.36 2.77
N SER A 190 4.54 4.71 2.16
CA SER A 190 5.94 5.03 2.40
C SER A 190 6.45 6.07 1.41
N THR A 191 7.37 6.89 1.86
CA THR A 191 8.13 7.82 1.02
C THR A 191 9.46 8.19 1.67
N HIS A 192 10.45 8.53 0.85
CA HIS A 192 11.69 9.16 1.30
C HIS A 192 11.67 10.69 1.08
N VAL A 193 10.56 11.23 0.58
CA VAL A 193 10.41 12.67 0.25
C VAL A 193 9.50 13.33 1.28
N LEU A 194 10.10 14.09 2.20
CA LEU A 194 9.36 14.76 3.29
C LEU A 194 8.31 15.75 2.77
N GLU A 195 8.60 16.53 1.73
CA GLU A 195 7.65 17.49 1.17
C GLU A 195 6.35 16.87 0.66
N VAL A 196 6.40 15.63 0.19
CA VAL A 196 5.20 14.88 -0.21
C VAL A 196 4.34 14.58 1.00
N ALA A 197 4.97 14.11 2.07
CA ALA A 197 4.26 13.80 3.30
C ALA A 197 3.67 15.05 3.96
N GLU A 198 4.40 16.16 4.00
CA GLU A 198 3.93 17.45 4.55
C GLU A 198 2.65 17.95 3.87
N LYS A 199 2.52 17.72 2.56
CA LYS A 199 1.36 18.22 1.79
C LYS A 199 0.16 17.26 1.79
N LEU A 200 0.37 15.99 2.10
CA LEU A 200 -0.65 14.95 1.90
C LEU A 200 -1.11 14.32 3.21
N CYS A 201 -0.23 14.17 4.19
CA CYS A 201 -0.48 13.37 5.38
C CYS A 201 -1.18 14.13 6.49
N ASP A 202 -2.07 13.44 7.19
CA ASP A 202 -2.63 13.87 8.48
C ASP A 202 -1.68 13.52 9.63
N ARG A 203 -0.93 12.42 9.46
CA ARG A 203 0.07 11.95 10.43
C ARG A 203 1.30 11.41 9.71
N ILE A 204 2.43 11.48 10.39
CA ILE A 204 3.68 10.87 9.91
C ILE A 204 4.31 9.97 10.97
N ALA A 205 4.93 8.89 10.51
CA ALA A 205 5.85 8.08 11.27
C ALA A 205 7.22 8.15 10.59
N ILE A 206 8.25 8.55 11.32
CA ILE A 206 9.61 8.62 10.79
C ILE A 206 10.40 7.43 11.34
N ILE A 207 11.03 6.70 10.44
CA ILE A 207 11.91 5.58 10.77
C ILE A 207 13.36 5.91 10.35
N HIS A 208 14.31 5.56 11.20
CA HIS A 208 15.73 5.67 10.94
C HIS A 208 16.47 4.47 11.53
N HIS A 209 17.27 3.80 10.72
CA HIS A 209 17.98 2.56 11.12
C HIS A 209 17.09 1.52 11.81
N GLY A 210 15.89 1.30 11.26
CA GLY A 210 14.94 0.32 11.78
C GLY A 210 14.15 0.76 13.02
N ARG A 211 14.40 1.96 13.57
CA ARG A 211 13.74 2.48 14.76
C ARG A 211 12.84 3.66 14.43
N GLN A 212 11.70 3.72 15.07
CA GLN A 212 10.82 4.86 15.03
C GLN A 212 11.45 6.02 15.80
N VAL A 213 11.61 7.16 15.14
CA VAL A 213 12.16 8.39 15.75
C VAL A 213 11.09 9.44 15.98
N TYR A 214 9.96 9.35 15.27
CA TYR A 214 8.83 10.25 15.44
C TYR A 214 7.52 9.57 15.05
N LEU A 215 6.44 9.91 15.71
CA LEU A 215 5.07 9.58 15.34
C LEU A 215 4.16 10.72 15.80
N GLY A 216 3.48 11.38 14.87
CA GLY A 216 2.59 12.50 15.21
C GLY A 216 2.02 13.21 14.01
N THR A 217 1.40 14.36 14.28
CA THR A 217 0.94 15.31 13.26
C THR A 217 2.09 16.22 12.83
N LEU A 218 1.95 16.80 11.64
CA LEU A 218 2.83 17.86 11.15
C LEU A 218 2.20 19.20 11.60
N GLU A 219 2.57 19.70 12.76
CA GLU A 219 2.29 21.06 13.23
C GLU A 219 3.58 21.87 13.27
#